data_333e41f08aeead45b41ac4652913338e
#
_entry.id   333e41f08aeead45b41ac4652913338e
#
_cell.length_a   1.000
_cell.length_b   1.000
_cell.length_c   1.000
_cell.angle_alpha   90.00
_cell.angle_beta   90.00
_cell.angle_gamma   90.00
#
_symmetry.space_group_name_H-M   'P 1'
#
loop_
_entity.id
_entity.type
_entity.pdbx_description
1 polymer ?
#
loop_
_entity_poly.entity_id
_entity_poly.type
_entity_poly.pdbx_seq_one_letter_code
_entity_poly.pdbx_strand_id
1 'polypeptide(L)'
;MAESNLILGDSSEEMQKLIDQGVKVDLTVTSPPYDGLRSYEGDVVWNFEKFKDIADKLYKITADGGVVIWVVADQTKNGTESGSSFKQALYFKEIGFRLHDTMIFKKRNYIPLTHNRYEQAWEYMFCFSKGKPKTWNPIMIPCKNAGKIESYGNGRRSELDKNQAMRAPEGITYMATKAEKIHPNIFEYSLGATKSGHPAAFPNGLPHDQIITWTNEGDLVFDPFMGGGTTGVEALKENRNFVGIEIVQDYYNIAVNQINQINS
;
A
#
# COMPACT_ATOMS: atom_id res chain seq x y z
N MET A 1 -22.30 -10.50 -7.27
CA MET A 1 -21.93 -9.10 -6.93
C MET A 1 -20.97 -9.17 -5.77
N ALA A 2 -19.96 -8.31 -5.75
CA ALA A 2 -19.04 -8.23 -4.62
C ALA A 2 -19.77 -7.75 -3.36
N GLU A 3 -19.38 -8.27 -2.20
CA GLU A 3 -20.01 -7.97 -0.92
C GLU A 3 -19.12 -7.05 -0.10
N SER A 4 -19.72 -6.22 0.74
CA SER A 4 -19.01 -5.35 1.69
C SER A 4 -19.53 -5.53 3.10
N ASN A 5 -18.61 -5.54 4.07
CA ASN A 5 -18.90 -5.53 5.50
C ASN A 5 -18.16 -4.36 6.15
N LEU A 6 -18.91 -3.36 6.59
CA LEU A 6 -18.39 -2.17 7.25
C LEU A 6 -18.67 -2.26 8.74
N ILE A 7 -17.66 -2.09 9.55
CA ILE A 7 -17.71 -2.28 11.01
C ILE A 7 -17.33 -0.97 11.69
N LEU A 8 -18.23 -0.45 12.53
CA LEU A 8 -17.94 0.67 13.40
C LEU A 8 -17.34 0.13 14.71
N GLY A 9 -16.08 0.44 15.00
CA GLY A 9 -15.43 -0.03 16.21
C GLY A 9 -13.92 0.15 16.23
N ASP A 10 -13.30 -0.25 17.34
CA ASP A 10 -11.84 -0.29 17.48
C ASP A 10 -11.25 -1.39 16.61
N SER A 11 -10.25 -1.03 15.79
CA SER A 11 -9.63 -1.96 14.83
C SER A 11 -9.07 -3.21 15.51
N SER A 12 -8.48 -3.08 16.70
CA SER A 12 -7.92 -4.21 17.43
C SER A 12 -9.01 -5.19 17.88
N GLU A 13 -10.09 -4.68 18.46
CA GLU A 13 -11.20 -5.50 18.97
C GLU A 13 -11.94 -6.19 17.83
N GLU A 14 -12.27 -5.44 16.79
CA GLU A 14 -13.02 -5.97 15.65
C GLU A 14 -12.20 -6.98 14.81
N MET A 15 -10.89 -6.72 14.65
CA MET A 15 -10.00 -7.70 14.01
C MET A 15 -9.93 -9.01 14.80
N GLN A 16 -9.92 -8.96 16.15
CA GLN A 16 -9.95 -10.18 16.95
C GLN A 16 -11.22 -10.99 16.70
N LYS A 17 -12.39 -10.35 16.63
CA LYS A 17 -13.66 -11.01 16.32
C LYS A 17 -13.64 -11.67 14.94
N LEU A 18 -13.10 -10.97 13.93
CA LEU A 18 -12.95 -11.54 12.58
C LEU A 18 -12.00 -12.75 12.57
N ILE A 19 -10.91 -12.70 13.32
CA ILE A 19 -9.96 -13.83 13.47
C ILE A 19 -10.65 -15.01 14.13
N ASP A 20 -11.42 -14.80 15.19
CA ASP A 20 -12.15 -15.85 15.92
C ASP A 20 -13.23 -16.50 15.05
N GLN A 21 -13.79 -15.75 14.09
CA GLN A 21 -14.71 -16.25 13.05
C GLN A 21 -13.99 -17.01 11.92
N GLY A 22 -12.66 -17.05 11.92
CA GLY A 22 -11.88 -17.72 10.88
C GLY A 22 -11.74 -16.93 9.57
N VAL A 23 -12.06 -15.63 9.56
CA VAL A 23 -11.91 -14.78 8.38
C VAL A 23 -10.46 -14.73 7.93
N LYS A 24 -10.23 -14.88 6.62
CA LYS A 24 -8.93 -14.72 5.97
C LYS A 24 -9.02 -13.69 4.87
N VAL A 25 -8.09 -12.73 4.87
CA VAL A 25 -8.04 -11.65 3.89
C VAL A 25 -6.88 -11.86 2.92
N ASP A 26 -7.10 -11.52 1.67
CA ASP A 26 -6.13 -11.73 0.59
C ASP A 26 -5.23 -10.52 0.43
N LEU A 27 -5.79 -9.33 0.62
CA LEU A 27 -5.07 -8.07 0.54
C LEU A 27 -5.55 -7.11 1.63
N THR A 28 -4.60 -6.51 2.35
CA THR A 28 -4.84 -5.31 3.14
C THR A 28 -4.21 -4.11 2.43
N VAL A 29 -4.97 -3.03 2.25
CA VAL A 29 -4.44 -1.72 1.80
C VAL A 29 -4.88 -0.68 2.82
N THR A 30 -3.92 -0.09 3.53
CA THR A 30 -4.25 0.78 4.65
C THR A 30 -3.17 1.82 4.95
N SER A 31 -3.58 2.89 5.63
CA SER A 31 -2.70 3.88 6.27
C SER A 31 -3.11 4.03 7.73
N PRO A 32 -2.27 3.61 8.66
CA PRO A 32 -2.57 3.76 10.09
C PRO A 32 -2.61 5.23 10.49
N PRO A 33 -3.12 5.54 11.69
CA PRO A 33 -2.90 6.84 12.29
C PRO A 33 -1.40 7.15 12.39
N TYR A 34 -0.99 8.38 12.02
CA TYR A 34 0.42 8.77 12.11
C TYR A 34 0.74 9.31 13.50
N ASP A 35 1.93 9.02 14.02
CA ASP A 35 2.40 9.45 15.33
C ASP A 35 2.24 10.97 15.52
N GLY A 36 1.20 11.40 16.26
CA GLY A 36 0.99 12.80 16.62
C GLY A 36 0.84 13.80 15.46
N LEU A 37 0.75 13.35 14.21
CA LEU A 37 0.53 14.23 13.05
C LEU A 37 -0.91 14.72 12.93
N ARG A 38 -1.86 14.07 13.61
CA ARG A 38 -3.27 14.43 13.59
C ARG A 38 -3.93 14.12 14.93
N SER A 39 -4.71 15.07 15.45
CA SER A 39 -5.70 14.77 16.48
C SER A 39 -6.90 14.13 15.79
N TYR A 40 -7.10 12.85 16.00
CA TYR A 40 -8.35 12.20 15.64
C TYR A 40 -9.39 12.54 16.73
N GLU A 41 -10.63 12.80 16.33
CA GLU A 41 -11.73 12.98 17.27
C GLU A 41 -11.91 11.70 18.10
N GLY A 42 -11.97 11.86 19.43
CA GLY A 42 -11.91 10.76 20.40
C GLY A 42 -10.46 10.44 20.80
N ASP A 43 -10.22 10.18 22.09
CA ASP A 43 -8.91 9.93 22.72
C ASP A 43 -8.18 8.68 22.17
N VAL A 44 -8.09 8.54 20.83
CA VAL A 44 -7.41 7.41 20.16
C VAL A 44 -5.92 7.61 20.28
N VAL A 45 -5.32 6.94 21.27
CA VAL A 45 -3.88 6.93 21.46
C VAL A 45 -3.24 5.95 20.47
N TRP A 46 -2.58 6.48 19.44
CA TRP A 46 -1.72 5.68 18.57
C TRP A 46 -0.29 5.71 19.09
N ASN A 47 0.28 4.53 19.34
CA ASN A 47 1.66 4.35 19.79
C ASN A 47 2.20 3.01 19.26
N PHE A 48 3.48 2.72 19.52
CA PHE A 48 4.13 1.53 19.00
C PHE A 48 3.54 0.22 19.56
N GLU A 49 3.04 0.19 20.80
CA GLU A 49 2.39 -1.01 21.38
C GLU A 49 1.04 -1.28 20.68
N LYS A 50 0.24 -0.24 20.42
CA LYS A 50 -1.01 -0.38 19.65
C LYS A 50 -0.71 -0.85 18.22
N PHE A 51 0.35 -0.31 17.60
CA PHE A 51 0.79 -0.79 16.29
C PHE A 51 1.15 -2.28 16.32
N LYS A 52 1.92 -2.74 17.33
CA LYS A 52 2.30 -4.17 17.43
C LYS A 52 1.07 -5.07 17.52
N ASP A 53 0.10 -4.71 18.33
CA ASP A 53 -1.14 -5.47 18.46
C ASP A 53 -1.90 -5.57 17.12
N ILE A 54 -2.00 -4.48 16.37
CA ILE A 54 -2.58 -4.47 15.03
C ILE A 54 -1.76 -5.33 14.04
N ALA A 55 -0.44 -5.20 14.06
CA ALA A 55 0.44 -5.97 13.16
C ALA A 55 0.35 -7.48 13.41
N ASP A 56 0.30 -7.90 14.67
CA ASP A 56 0.13 -9.31 15.07
C ASP A 56 -1.22 -9.86 14.59
N LYS A 57 -2.28 -9.07 14.68
CA LYS A 57 -3.61 -9.43 14.18
C LYS A 57 -3.64 -9.45 12.66
N LEU A 58 -2.97 -8.50 11.99
CA LEU A 58 -2.81 -8.54 10.54
C LEU A 58 -2.11 -9.82 10.09
N TYR A 59 -1.07 -10.27 10.80
CA TYR A 59 -0.43 -11.54 10.46
C TYR A 59 -1.38 -12.74 10.59
N LYS A 60 -2.21 -12.75 11.62
CA LYS A 60 -3.18 -13.83 11.87
C LYS A 60 -4.31 -13.86 10.84
N ILE A 61 -4.88 -12.69 10.49
CA ILE A 61 -6.01 -12.58 9.57
C ILE A 61 -5.60 -12.73 8.10
N THR A 62 -4.37 -12.34 7.74
CA THR A 62 -3.86 -12.47 6.37
C THR A 62 -3.78 -13.94 5.96
N ALA A 63 -4.34 -14.28 4.81
CA ALA A 63 -4.24 -15.60 4.20
C ALA A 63 -2.79 -15.93 3.83
N ASP A 64 -2.46 -17.22 3.70
CA ASP A 64 -1.16 -17.62 3.17
C ASP A 64 -1.04 -17.16 1.72
N GLY A 65 0.05 -16.49 1.37
CA GLY A 65 0.23 -15.79 0.11
C GLY A 65 -0.50 -14.44 -0.01
N GLY A 66 -1.21 -14.01 1.04
CA GLY A 66 -1.83 -12.69 1.12
C GLY A 66 -0.81 -11.57 1.30
N VAL A 67 -1.22 -10.36 0.98
CA VAL A 67 -0.37 -9.16 0.92
C VAL A 67 -0.92 -8.05 1.82
N VAL A 68 -0.03 -7.29 2.45
CA VAL A 68 -0.35 -6.07 3.21
C VAL A 68 0.39 -4.90 2.58
N ILE A 69 -0.33 -3.91 2.10
CA ILE A 69 0.18 -2.62 1.67
C ILE A 69 0.00 -1.63 2.82
N TRP A 70 1.13 -1.23 3.40
CA TRP A 70 1.19 -0.37 4.57
C TRP A 70 1.75 0.99 4.19
N VAL A 71 0.89 2.00 4.15
CA VAL A 71 1.26 3.37 3.76
C VAL A 71 1.52 4.19 5.00
N VAL A 72 2.74 4.72 5.13
CA VAL A 72 3.15 5.44 6.34
C VAL A 72 4.20 6.50 6.03
N ALA A 73 4.17 7.60 6.79
CA ALA A 73 5.19 8.63 6.80
C ALA A 73 5.69 8.90 8.22
N ASP A 74 6.93 9.36 8.34
CA ASP A 74 7.50 9.78 9.61
C ASP A 74 7.12 11.21 9.95
N GLN A 75 6.85 11.46 11.23
CA GLN A 75 6.69 12.81 11.76
C GLN A 75 8.07 13.45 11.95
N THR A 76 8.21 14.71 11.56
CA THR A 76 9.37 15.53 11.95
C THR A 76 9.03 16.33 13.20
N LYS A 77 9.77 16.11 14.28
CA LYS A 77 9.62 16.84 15.54
C LYS A 77 10.99 17.24 16.07
N ASN A 78 11.14 18.50 16.50
CA ASN A 78 12.38 19.05 17.01
C ASN A 78 13.60 18.84 16.08
N GLY A 79 13.38 18.97 14.77
CA GLY A 79 14.45 18.84 13.77
C GLY A 79 14.86 17.39 13.44
N THR A 80 14.16 16.37 13.94
CA THR A 80 14.43 14.96 13.63
C THR A 80 13.17 14.24 13.19
N GLU A 81 13.30 13.24 12.31
CA GLU A 81 12.22 12.33 11.95
C GLU A 81 12.04 11.26 13.03
N SER A 82 10.79 10.80 13.22
CA SER A 82 10.46 9.80 14.25
C SER A 82 11.12 8.44 13.98
N GLY A 83 11.32 8.08 12.72
CA GLY A 83 11.79 6.76 12.33
C GLY A 83 10.77 5.64 12.65
N SER A 84 9.51 5.99 12.89
CA SER A 84 8.47 5.03 13.22
C SER A 84 8.16 4.11 12.04
N SER A 85 8.22 4.61 10.80
CA SER A 85 8.05 3.82 9.59
C SER A 85 9.04 2.64 9.51
N PHE A 86 10.31 2.88 9.84
CA PHE A 86 11.35 1.84 9.87
C PHE A 86 11.12 0.83 10.99
N LYS A 87 10.75 1.29 12.19
CA LYS A 87 10.42 0.40 13.32
C LYS A 87 9.25 -0.50 12.98
N GLN A 88 8.22 0.05 12.36
CA GLN A 88 7.05 -0.71 11.92
C GLN A 88 7.43 -1.73 10.85
N ALA A 89 8.20 -1.34 9.85
CA ALA A 89 8.64 -2.26 8.79
C ALA A 89 9.49 -3.42 9.33
N LEU A 90 10.38 -3.16 10.28
CA LEU A 90 11.20 -4.20 10.91
C LEU A 90 10.37 -5.13 11.80
N TYR A 91 9.38 -4.61 12.51
CA TYR A 91 8.48 -5.43 13.34
C TYR A 91 7.61 -6.36 12.48
N PHE A 92 7.07 -5.90 11.37
CA PHE A 92 6.36 -6.78 10.43
C PHE A 92 7.24 -7.97 9.97
N LYS A 93 8.53 -7.75 9.75
CA LYS A 93 9.46 -8.84 9.44
C LYS A 93 9.71 -9.77 10.64
N GLU A 94 9.82 -9.23 11.84
CA GLU A 94 10.03 -9.98 13.08
C GLU A 94 8.88 -10.97 13.34
N ILE A 95 7.64 -10.55 13.13
CA ILE A 95 6.46 -11.41 13.34
C ILE A 95 6.19 -12.39 12.19
N GLY A 96 7.01 -12.39 11.12
CA GLY A 96 6.99 -13.42 10.09
C GLY A 96 6.55 -12.96 8.69
N PHE A 97 6.16 -11.71 8.48
CA PHE A 97 5.95 -11.19 7.14
C PHE A 97 7.28 -11.06 6.38
N ARG A 98 7.23 -11.25 5.08
CA ARG A 98 8.33 -10.90 4.17
C ARG A 98 8.13 -9.45 3.74
N LEU A 99 9.13 -8.61 3.88
CA LEU A 99 9.17 -7.33 3.18
C LEU A 99 9.41 -7.64 1.69
N HIS A 100 8.33 -7.69 0.92
CA HIS A 100 8.35 -8.07 -0.49
C HIS A 100 8.91 -6.96 -1.37
N ASP A 101 8.46 -5.71 -1.14
CA ASP A 101 8.96 -4.52 -1.83
C ASP A 101 8.84 -3.28 -0.93
N THR A 102 9.72 -2.30 -1.17
CA THR A 102 9.61 -0.96 -0.60
C THR A 102 9.21 0.00 -1.72
N MET A 103 7.92 0.20 -1.87
CA MET A 103 7.37 1.11 -2.85
C MET A 103 7.28 2.53 -2.29
N ILE A 104 7.16 3.51 -3.17
CA ILE A 104 7.02 4.93 -2.83
C ILE A 104 5.70 5.46 -3.39
N PHE A 105 4.89 6.05 -2.51
CA PHE A 105 3.78 6.90 -2.90
C PHE A 105 4.29 8.34 -3.07
N LYS A 106 4.48 8.78 -4.30
CA LYS A 106 4.89 10.15 -4.64
C LYS A 106 3.67 11.05 -4.85
N LYS A 107 3.66 12.19 -4.17
CA LYS A 107 2.59 13.20 -4.26
C LYS A 107 2.91 14.16 -5.39
N ARG A 108 1.99 14.33 -6.37
CA ARG A 108 2.15 15.33 -7.45
C ARG A 108 2.03 16.76 -6.96
N ASN A 109 1.16 16.98 -5.99
CA ASN A 109 0.76 18.28 -5.46
C ASN A 109 0.97 18.33 -3.94
N TYR A 110 2.22 18.26 -3.49
CA TYR A 110 2.57 18.50 -2.10
C TYR A 110 2.50 20.00 -1.75
N ILE A 111 2.26 20.31 -0.47
CA ILE A 111 2.21 21.69 0.02
C ILE A 111 3.63 22.08 0.44
N PRO A 112 4.24 23.14 -0.17
CA PRO A 112 5.54 23.63 0.28
C PRO A 112 5.47 24.12 1.72
N LEU A 113 6.47 23.76 2.51
CA LEU A 113 6.60 24.17 3.91
C LEU A 113 7.84 25.07 4.08
N THR A 114 7.72 26.06 4.96
CA THR A 114 8.88 26.91 5.30
C THR A 114 9.72 26.22 6.36
N HIS A 115 10.80 25.57 5.96
CA HIS A 115 11.74 24.88 6.84
C HIS A 115 13.11 24.70 6.15
N ASN A 116 14.08 24.17 6.87
CA ASN A 116 15.45 23.94 6.39
C ASN A 116 15.69 22.50 5.87
N ARG A 117 14.67 21.88 5.26
CA ARG A 117 14.72 20.53 4.70
C ARG A 117 14.15 20.54 3.28
N TYR A 118 14.41 19.49 2.53
CA TYR A 118 13.68 19.25 1.28
C TYR A 118 12.21 18.96 1.55
N GLU A 119 11.35 19.31 0.59
CA GLU A 119 9.91 19.06 0.69
C GLU A 119 9.59 17.58 0.73
N GLN A 120 8.75 17.18 1.68
CA GLN A 120 8.32 15.80 1.84
C GLN A 120 7.25 15.45 0.80
N ALA A 121 7.69 15.14 -0.40
CA ALA A 121 6.83 14.90 -1.56
C ALA A 121 6.40 13.42 -1.70
N TRP A 122 6.67 12.57 -0.73
CA TRP A 122 6.38 11.14 -0.80
C TRP A 122 6.14 10.51 0.57
N GLU A 123 5.54 9.31 0.55
CA GLU A 123 5.36 8.45 1.72
C GLU A 123 5.85 7.03 1.39
N TYR A 124 6.26 6.26 2.41
CA TYR A 124 6.54 4.84 2.23
C TYR A 124 5.25 4.09 1.95
N MET A 125 5.31 3.17 1.01
CA MET A 125 4.26 2.21 0.72
C MET A 125 4.91 0.82 0.77
N PHE A 126 5.04 0.27 1.99
CA PHE A 126 5.64 -1.04 2.18
C PHE A 126 4.70 -2.14 1.71
N CYS A 127 5.23 -3.08 0.94
CA CYS A 127 4.55 -4.28 0.52
C CYS A 127 5.06 -5.47 1.34
N PHE A 128 4.21 -5.99 2.22
CA PHE A 128 4.50 -7.20 2.99
C PHE A 128 3.72 -8.37 2.45
N SER A 129 4.28 -9.59 2.55
CA SER A 129 3.58 -10.81 2.16
C SER A 129 3.71 -11.90 3.21
N LYS A 130 2.65 -12.66 3.43
CA LYS A 130 2.68 -13.86 4.25
C LYS A 130 3.06 -15.07 3.38
N GLY A 131 4.35 -15.37 3.35
CA GLY A 131 4.91 -16.33 2.40
C GLY A 131 5.15 -15.71 1.02
N LYS A 132 5.05 -16.52 -0.03
CA LYS A 132 5.12 -16.06 -1.44
C LYS A 132 3.73 -15.52 -1.83
N PRO A 133 3.63 -14.31 -2.41
CA PRO A 133 2.35 -13.82 -2.91
C PRO A 133 1.68 -14.83 -3.84
N LYS A 134 0.38 -15.06 -3.63
CA LYS A 134 -0.40 -15.99 -4.47
C LYS A 134 -0.83 -15.39 -5.80
N THR A 135 -0.97 -14.05 -5.83
CA THR A 135 -1.40 -13.29 -7.00
C THR A 135 -0.36 -12.23 -7.33
N TRP A 136 -0.08 -12.06 -8.61
CA TRP A 136 0.79 -11.02 -9.14
C TRP A 136 0.33 -10.63 -10.55
N ASN A 137 -0.38 -9.53 -10.67
CA ASN A 137 -0.86 -8.94 -11.91
C ASN A 137 -0.16 -7.59 -12.11
N PRO A 138 1.06 -7.55 -12.67
CA PRO A 138 1.83 -6.31 -12.74
C PRO A 138 1.17 -5.29 -13.65
N ILE A 139 1.14 -4.05 -13.20
CA ILE A 139 0.75 -2.92 -14.07
C ILE A 139 1.83 -2.73 -15.12
N MET A 140 1.43 -2.76 -16.38
CA MET A 140 2.32 -2.58 -17.52
C MET A 140 2.27 -1.15 -18.04
N ILE A 141 3.42 -0.60 -18.40
CA ILE A 141 3.53 0.74 -18.99
C ILE A 141 4.30 0.68 -20.30
N PRO A 142 4.00 1.56 -21.27
CA PRO A 142 4.72 1.61 -22.54
C PRO A 142 6.22 1.89 -22.36
N CYS A 143 7.04 1.20 -23.14
CA CYS A 143 8.46 1.52 -23.25
C CYS A 143 8.68 2.67 -24.22
N LYS A 144 9.47 3.69 -23.82
CA LYS A 144 9.79 4.85 -24.67
C LYS A 144 10.49 4.48 -25.99
N ASN A 145 11.23 3.36 -25.99
CA ASN A 145 12.03 2.87 -27.11
C ASN A 145 11.47 1.58 -27.70
N ALA A 146 10.16 1.35 -27.62
CA ALA A 146 9.51 0.15 -28.14
C ALA A 146 9.92 -0.10 -29.61
N GLY A 147 10.33 -1.32 -29.92
CA GLY A 147 10.73 -1.73 -31.26
C GLY A 147 12.13 -1.27 -31.71
N LYS A 148 12.84 -0.42 -30.95
CA LYS A 148 14.24 -0.13 -31.27
C LYS A 148 15.11 -1.37 -31.03
N ILE A 149 15.96 -1.66 -32.00
CA ILE A 149 16.95 -2.72 -31.89
C ILE A 149 18.15 -2.14 -31.14
N GLU A 150 18.40 -2.63 -29.94
CA GLU A 150 19.59 -2.28 -29.17
C GLU A 150 20.58 -3.45 -29.21
N SER A 151 21.86 -3.13 -29.48
CA SER A 151 22.94 -4.11 -29.43
C SER A 151 23.45 -4.23 -27.99
N TYR A 152 23.20 -5.33 -27.35
CA TYR A 152 23.84 -5.67 -26.08
C TYR A 152 25.21 -6.35 -26.41
N GLY A 153 26.22 -5.53 -26.61
CA GLY A 153 27.58 -6.00 -26.86
C GLY A 153 28.58 -5.21 -26.04
N ASN A 154 29.53 -5.93 -25.47
CA ASN A 154 30.79 -5.51 -24.84
C ASN A 154 30.99 -4.03 -24.48
N GLY A 155 30.06 -3.42 -23.74
CA GLY A 155 30.38 -2.24 -22.97
C GLY A 155 31.50 -2.63 -21.96
N ARG A 156 32.57 -1.84 -21.85
CA ARG A 156 33.62 -2.05 -20.85
C ARG A 156 32.92 -2.07 -19.47
N ARG A 157 32.74 -3.27 -18.90
CA ARG A 157 32.29 -3.45 -17.53
C ARG A 157 33.39 -2.94 -16.60
N SER A 158 33.02 -2.12 -15.61
CA SER A 158 33.94 -1.75 -14.54
C SER A 158 34.38 -3.02 -13.78
N GLU A 159 35.53 -2.97 -13.10
CA GLU A 159 36.02 -4.14 -12.34
C GLU A 159 35.06 -4.60 -11.23
N LEU A 160 34.22 -3.71 -10.73
CA LEU A 160 33.15 -4.01 -9.77
C LEU A 160 32.07 -4.95 -10.35
N ASP A 161 31.81 -4.90 -11.63
CA ASP A 161 30.78 -5.71 -12.28
C ASP A 161 31.23 -7.16 -12.58
N LYS A 162 32.53 -7.44 -12.48
CA LYS A 162 33.09 -8.76 -12.80
C LYS A 162 32.63 -9.88 -11.83
N ASN A 163 32.32 -9.53 -10.60
CA ASN A 163 31.90 -10.49 -9.56
C ASN A 163 30.39 -10.73 -9.48
N GLN A 164 29.57 -9.93 -10.16
CA GLN A 164 28.09 -10.08 -10.17
C GLN A 164 27.54 -10.41 -11.56
N ALA A 165 28.38 -10.65 -12.54
CA ALA A 165 27.95 -10.85 -13.90
C ALA A 165 27.37 -12.25 -14.12
N MET A 166 26.10 -12.37 -14.42
CA MET A 166 25.67 -13.38 -15.38
C MET A 166 26.52 -13.21 -16.64
N ARG A 167 27.30 -14.25 -17.02
CA ARG A 167 28.08 -14.26 -18.27
C ARG A 167 27.12 -13.95 -19.42
N ALA A 168 27.31 -12.80 -20.06
CA ALA A 168 26.70 -12.59 -21.36
C ALA A 168 27.27 -13.64 -22.30
N PRO A 169 26.45 -14.28 -23.14
CA PRO A 169 26.95 -15.20 -24.18
C PRO A 169 28.00 -14.49 -25.04
N GLU A 170 28.98 -15.24 -25.51
CA GLU A 170 29.91 -14.75 -26.53
C GLU A 170 29.11 -14.41 -27.78
N GLY A 171 29.04 -13.13 -28.11
CA GLY A 171 28.32 -12.61 -29.27
C GLY A 171 27.49 -11.41 -28.98
N ILE A 172 27.25 -10.58 -29.96
CA ILE A 172 26.35 -9.43 -29.88
C ILE A 172 24.94 -9.96 -30.05
N THR A 173 24.13 -9.88 -29.03
CA THR A 173 22.69 -10.20 -29.11
C THR A 173 21.91 -8.95 -29.44
N TYR A 174 21.21 -8.94 -30.56
CA TYR A 174 20.28 -7.91 -30.94
C TYR A 174 18.89 -8.27 -30.36
N MET A 175 18.35 -7.44 -29.52
CA MET A 175 17.00 -7.63 -29.00
C MET A 175 16.19 -6.37 -29.29
N ALA A 176 15.00 -6.55 -29.83
CA ALA A 176 14.04 -5.45 -29.91
C ALA A 176 13.55 -5.10 -28.50
N THR A 177 13.55 -3.82 -28.17
CA THR A 177 12.97 -3.35 -26.92
C THR A 177 11.49 -3.72 -26.88
N LYS A 178 11.05 -4.35 -25.79
CA LYS A 178 9.64 -4.74 -25.58
C LYS A 178 8.74 -3.52 -25.71
N ALA A 179 7.51 -3.73 -26.16
CA ALA A 179 6.50 -2.68 -26.26
C ALA A 179 6.16 -2.11 -24.88
N GLU A 180 6.13 -2.97 -23.86
CA GLU A 180 5.74 -2.65 -22.49
C GLU A 180 6.77 -3.17 -21.49
N LYS A 181 6.79 -2.54 -20.32
CA LYS A 181 7.56 -2.93 -19.14
C LYS A 181 6.70 -2.83 -17.88
N ILE A 182 7.11 -3.54 -16.84
CA ILE A 182 6.49 -3.43 -15.51
C ILE A 182 6.66 -2.00 -15.00
N HIS A 183 5.59 -1.45 -14.39
CA HIS A 183 5.62 -0.15 -13.72
C HIS A 183 6.72 -0.13 -12.64
N PRO A 184 7.50 0.94 -12.49
CA PRO A 184 8.46 1.05 -11.40
C PRO A 184 7.75 1.12 -10.04
N ASN A 185 8.46 0.80 -8.95
CA ASN A 185 7.91 0.84 -7.59
C ASN A 185 7.76 2.26 -6.99
N ILE A 186 7.72 3.28 -7.83
CA ILE A 186 7.38 4.66 -7.47
C ILE A 186 6.08 5.01 -8.15
N PHE A 187 5.01 5.09 -7.37
CA PHE A 187 3.66 5.40 -7.81
C PHE A 187 3.36 6.87 -7.56
N GLU A 188 2.93 7.58 -8.58
CA GLU A 188 2.69 9.02 -8.50
C GLU A 188 1.20 9.34 -8.65
N TYR A 189 0.61 9.89 -7.58
CA TYR A 189 -0.80 10.27 -7.55
C TYR A 189 -0.97 11.74 -7.20
N SER A 190 -2.04 12.34 -7.73
CA SER A 190 -2.50 13.65 -7.29
C SER A 190 -3.34 13.48 -6.04
N LEU A 191 -3.03 14.24 -5.00
CA LEU A 191 -3.93 14.36 -3.85
C LEU A 191 -5.19 15.08 -4.34
N GLY A 192 -6.33 14.40 -4.32
CA GLY A 192 -7.61 15.00 -4.69
C GLY A 192 -7.99 16.11 -3.70
N ALA A 193 -8.72 17.14 -4.19
CA ALA A 193 -9.50 17.95 -3.27
C ALA A 193 -10.51 17.00 -2.60
N THR A 194 -10.43 16.87 -1.27
CA THR A 194 -11.26 15.95 -0.50
C THR A 194 -12.73 16.33 -0.61
N LYS A 195 -13.43 15.82 -1.63
CA LYS A 195 -14.89 15.92 -1.71
C LYS A 195 -15.59 15.15 -0.60
N SER A 196 -14.87 14.24 0.05
CA SER A 196 -15.36 13.35 1.10
C SER A 196 -15.36 13.96 2.51
N GLY A 197 -14.84 15.17 2.70
CA GLY A 197 -14.73 15.77 4.06
C GLY A 197 -13.68 15.11 4.96
N HIS A 198 -13.03 14.01 4.55
CA HIS A 198 -11.97 13.35 5.33
C HIS A 198 -10.61 14.00 5.03
N PRO A 199 -9.89 14.56 6.03
CA PRO A 199 -8.67 15.35 5.80
C PRO A 199 -7.47 14.56 5.27
N ALA A 200 -7.57 13.24 5.20
CA ALA A 200 -6.48 12.32 4.85
C ALA A 200 -6.88 11.19 3.92
N ALA A 201 -7.88 11.38 3.07
CA ALA A 201 -8.28 10.33 2.13
C ALA A 201 -7.15 9.97 1.17
N PHE A 202 -6.97 8.68 0.92
CA PHE A 202 -6.12 8.20 -0.18
C PHE A 202 -6.58 8.77 -1.53
N PRO A 203 -5.65 9.06 -2.45
CA PRO A 203 -6.04 9.18 -3.84
C PRO A 203 -6.55 7.82 -4.35
N ASN A 204 -7.68 7.80 -5.04
CA ASN A 204 -8.35 6.57 -5.49
C ASN A 204 -7.42 5.61 -6.26
N GLY A 205 -6.50 6.15 -7.05
CA GLY A 205 -5.53 5.34 -7.79
C GLY A 205 -4.61 4.49 -6.90
N LEU A 206 -4.35 4.91 -5.66
CA LEU A 206 -3.46 4.15 -4.77
C LEU A 206 -4.07 2.78 -4.42
N PRO A 207 -5.25 2.68 -3.78
CA PRO A 207 -5.83 1.38 -3.49
C PRO A 207 -6.21 0.63 -4.77
N HIS A 208 -6.73 1.30 -5.81
CA HIS A 208 -7.05 0.66 -7.09
C HIS A 208 -5.86 -0.14 -7.64
N ASP A 209 -4.70 0.50 -7.80
CA ASP A 209 -3.52 -0.13 -8.40
C ASP A 209 -3.02 -1.32 -7.57
N GLN A 210 -3.11 -1.24 -6.24
CA GLN A 210 -2.71 -2.34 -5.36
C GLN A 210 -3.73 -3.49 -5.40
N ILE A 211 -5.03 -3.18 -5.47
CA ILE A 211 -6.11 -4.18 -5.56
C ILE A 211 -5.95 -5.00 -6.84
N ILE A 212 -5.85 -4.37 -8.00
CA ILE A 212 -5.72 -5.11 -9.27
C ILE A 212 -4.41 -5.90 -9.36
N THR A 213 -3.34 -5.42 -8.70
CA THR A 213 -2.03 -6.07 -8.70
C THR A 213 -2.02 -7.34 -7.85
N TRP A 214 -2.59 -7.30 -6.65
CA TRP A 214 -2.40 -8.35 -5.64
C TRP A 214 -3.61 -9.25 -5.42
N THR A 215 -4.71 -8.99 -6.13
CA THR A 215 -5.94 -9.79 -6.01
C THR A 215 -6.54 -10.14 -7.36
N ASN A 216 -7.43 -11.14 -7.35
CA ASN A 216 -8.34 -11.48 -8.43
C ASN A 216 -9.78 -11.14 -8.03
N GLU A 217 -10.72 -11.15 -8.98
CA GLU A 217 -12.15 -10.98 -8.68
C GLU A 217 -12.62 -12.01 -7.65
N GLY A 218 -13.43 -11.55 -6.70
CA GLY A 218 -13.93 -12.36 -5.59
C GLY A 218 -13.00 -12.49 -4.39
N ASP A 219 -11.72 -12.10 -4.50
CA ASP A 219 -10.81 -12.05 -3.35
C ASP A 219 -11.26 -11.01 -2.33
N LEU A 220 -10.84 -11.16 -1.06
CA LEU A 220 -11.23 -10.29 0.05
C LEU A 220 -10.17 -9.22 0.32
N VAL A 221 -10.56 -7.95 0.15
CA VAL A 221 -9.77 -6.77 0.48
C VAL A 221 -10.17 -6.26 1.87
N PHE A 222 -9.19 -5.83 2.65
CA PHE A 222 -9.37 -5.37 4.02
C PHE A 222 -8.72 -4.01 4.27
N ASP A 223 -9.38 -3.17 5.05
CA ASP A 223 -8.81 -1.92 5.56
C ASP A 223 -9.21 -1.71 7.03
N PRO A 224 -8.29 -1.94 7.99
CA PRO A 224 -8.57 -1.76 9.42
C PRO A 224 -8.70 -0.30 9.86
N PHE A 225 -8.38 0.66 8.98
CA PHE A 225 -8.48 2.11 9.23
C PHE A 225 -9.15 2.79 8.03
N MET A 226 -10.35 2.30 7.66
CA MET A 226 -10.94 2.60 6.34
C MET A 226 -11.30 4.07 6.12
N GLY A 227 -11.39 4.89 7.17
CA GLY A 227 -11.76 6.30 7.06
C GLY A 227 -13.05 6.48 6.27
N GLY A 228 -13.02 7.30 5.23
CA GLY A 228 -14.15 7.52 4.32
C GLY A 228 -14.43 6.38 3.32
N GLY A 229 -13.71 5.25 3.37
CA GLY A 229 -14.02 4.05 2.59
C GLY A 229 -13.43 3.99 1.18
N THR A 230 -12.40 4.78 0.87
CA THR A 230 -11.80 4.82 -0.49
C THR A 230 -11.33 3.43 -0.95
N THR A 231 -10.67 2.66 -0.07
CA THR A 231 -10.24 1.28 -0.38
C THR A 231 -11.43 0.39 -0.72
N GLY A 232 -12.53 0.49 0.04
CA GLY A 232 -13.74 -0.30 -0.19
C GLY A 232 -14.43 0.04 -1.50
N VAL A 233 -14.53 1.33 -1.82
CA VAL A 233 -15.09 1.80 -3.11
C VAL A 233 -14.31 1.21 -4.28
N GLU A 234 -12.98 1.25 -4.25
CA GLU A 234 -12.18 0.70 -5.34
C GLU A 234 -12.21 -0.84 -5.38
N ALA A 235 -12.29 -1.52 -4.22
CA ALA A 235 -12.45 -2.96 -4.18
C ALA A 235 -13.75 -3.43 -4.86
N LEU A 236 -14.88 -2.81 -4.53
CA LEU A 236 -16.17 -3.16 -5.11
C LEU A 236 -16.25 -2.86 -6.61
N LYS A 237 -15.69 -1.75 -7.09
CA LYS A 237 -15.62 -1.43 -8.52
C LYS A 237 -14.88 -2.51 -9.31
N GLU A 238 -13.89 -3.11 -8.69
CA GLU A 238 -13.07 -4.16 -9.29
C GLU A 238 -13.59 -5.58 -8.99
N ASN A 239 -14.83 -5.73 -8.52
CA ASN A 239 -15.45 -7.00 -8.16
C ASN A 239 -14.72 -7.78 -7.05
N ARG A 240 -14.06 -7.10 -6.10
CA ARG A 240 -13.48 -7.70 -4.90
C ARG A 240 -14.40 -7.49 -3.71
N ASN A 241 -14.49 -8.47 -2.83
CA ASN A 241 -15.18 -8.32 -1.54
C ASN A 241 -14.38 -7.39 -0.63
N PHE A 242 -15.07 -6.71 0.27
CA PHE A 242 -14.43 -5.74 1.16
C PHE A 242 -14.87 -5.88 2.62
N VAL A 243 -13.91 -5.79 3.52
CA VAL A 243 -14.16 -5.57 4.96
C VAL A 243 -13.41 -4.32 5.39
N GLY A 244 -14.10 -3.40 6.06
CA GLY A 244 -13.49 -2.18 6.57
C GLY A 244 -13.90 -1.90 8.01
N ILE A 245 -12.96 -1.39 8.82
CA ILE A 245 -13.21 -0.98 10.21
C ILE A 245 -12.90 0.51 10.34
N GLU A 246 -13.78 1.22 11.03
CA GLU A 246 -13.61 2.65 11.35
C GLU A 246 -14.14 2.91 12.76
N ILE A 247 -13.37 3.64 13.56
CA ILE A 247 -13.74 3.97 14.94
C ILE A 247 -14.56 5.26 15.04
N VAL A 248 -14.36 6.18 14.09
CA VAL A 248 -15.04 7.50 14.09
C VAL A 248 -16.36 7.40 13.35
N GLN A 249 -17.46 7.65 14.04
CA GLN A 249 -18.83 7.53 13.50
C GLN A 249 -19.03 8.33 12.21
N ASP A 250 -18.51 9.55 12.14
CA ASP A 250 -18.71 10.42 10.97
C ASP A 250 -17.98 9.88 9.73
N TYR A 251 -16.76 9.37 9.88
CA TYR A 251 -16.04 8.74 8.78
C TYR A 251 -16.68 7.43 8.36
N TYR A 252 -17.16 6.64 9.32
CA TYR A 252 -17.95 5.44 9.03
C TYR A 252 -19.19 5.76 8.20
N ASN A 253 -19.95 6.81 8.56
CA ASN A 253 -21.14 7.23 7.81
C ASN A 253 -20.79 7.67 6.38
N ILE A 254 -19.65 8.36 6.20
CA ILE A 254 -19.14 8.71 4.87
C ILE A 254 -18.84 7.45 4.05
N ALA A 255 -18.16 6.47 4.64
CA ALA A 255 -17.83 5.21 3.98
C ALA A 255 -19.09 4.44 3.55
N VAL A 256 -20.08 4.32 4.43
CA VAL A 256 -21.38 3.69 4.14
C VAL A 256 -22.05 4.37 2.94
N ASN A 257 -22.10 5.71 2.95
CA ASN A 257 -22.75 6.45 1.86
C ASN A 257 -22.01 6.24 0.51
N GLN A 258 -20.68 6.26 0.50
CA GLN A 258 -19.90 6.06 -0.72
C GLN A 258 -20.05 4.64 -1.28
N ILE A 259 -20.03 3.63 -0.42
CA ILE A 259 -20.14 2.23 -0.81
C ILE A 259 -21.55 1.90 -1.31
N ASN A 260 -22.59 2.43 -0.67
CA ASN A 260 -23.96 2.24 -1.13
C ASN A 260 -24.23 2.83 -2.53
N GLN A 261 -23.53 3.89 -2.92
CA GLN A 261 -23.62 4.46 -4.27
C GLN A 261 -23.00 3.57 -5.36
N ILE A 262 -22.13 2.62 -5.01
CA ILE A 262 -21.58 1.65 -5.97
C ILE A 262 -22.55 0.49 -6.20
N ASN A 263 -23.32 0.13 -5.19
CA ASN A 263 -24.26 -0.99 -5.23
C ASN A 263 -25.64 -0.61 -5.80
N SER A 264 -25.89 0.68 -6.06
CA SER A 264 -27.12 1.20 -6.65
C SER A 264 -27.03 1.37 -8.16
#